data_76db06465d3e3d4804554eea261c6a31
#
_entry.id   76db06465d3e3d4804554eea261c6a31
#
_cell.length_a   1.000
_cell.length_b   1.000
_cell.length_c   1.000
_cell.angle_alpha   90.00
_cell.angle_beta   90.00
_cell.angle_gamma   90.00
#
_symmetry.space_group_name_H-M   'P 1'
#
loop_
_entity.id
_entity.type
_entity.pdbx_description
1 polymer ?
#
loop_
_entity_poly.entity_id
_entity_poly.type
_entity_poly.pdbx_seq_one_letter_code
_entity_poly.pdbx_strand_id
1 'polypeptide(L)'
;LASSAASDVYKRQFPYYRDMLTVLSAGMSVEELILNGISKATDPGSGGRHMSNHFAKPEWHIENVSSATGTHDLHAAGVARAMVYYGHKGVAITSHGESASSEGYVYEAINGASREGLPVIFVWQDNGYGISVPKKDQTVARKYADNFSGFKNLKIIHCNGKDVFDSMNAMSEAREFAIAHRTPVIVHANCVRIGSHSNSDKQTLYRDENELAYVKEADPLMKFRRMLLRYKRLTEEELQQIEAAAKKELSVANRKALAAPDPDPKSIFDYVLPDPYIPEKYKEGLHQEENGEKAFMVTAINETLKEEFRHNPDTFIYGQDVANKEKGGVFNITKGMQQEFGDARVFNAPIAEDYIVGTANGMCRFDPKIHVVIEGAEFADYFWPAVEQYVECTHEYWRSNGKFVPNIVLRLASGGYIGGGLYHSQNIEGALATLPGARIVCPSFADDAAGLLRTAMRSRGFTLYLEPKALYNSVEASSVVPEDFEVPFGKARIRREGTDLSMITYGNTTHFCLNVAERLAQEGWSVEVIDLRSLIPLDKETIYASVKKTSKALVVHEDKVFSGFGAEIAAGIGTELFRYLDAPVQRVGSVFTPVGFHPILEKAILPTEDKIYDAARTLLEY
;
A
#
# COMPACT_ATOMS: atom_id res chain seq x y z
N LEU A 1 8.20 19.92 21.30
CA LEU A 1 8.75 21.30 21.41
C LEU A 1 9.84 21.58 20.38
N ALA A 2 10.72 20.63 20.09
CA ALA A 2 11.72 20.83 19.03
C ALA A 2 11.13 20.78 17.62
N SER A 3 9.95 20.21 17.45
CA SER A 3 9.19 20.31 16.20
C SER A 3 8.39 21.62 16.09
N SER A 4 8.34 22.43 17.16
CA SER A 4 7.57 23.68 17.18
C SER A 4 8.15 24.81 16.32
N ALA A 5 9.43 24.73 15.94
CA ALA A 5 9.93 25.49 14.80
C ALA A 5 9.39 24.97 13.46
N ALA A 6 8.28 24.28 13.49
CA ALA A 6 7.77 23.37 12.48
C ALA A 6 6.79 23.99 11.50
N SER A 7 6.47 25.25 11.59
CA SER A 7 5.84 25.99 10.48
C SER A 7 6.80 26.19 9.30
N ASP A 8 7.97 25.53 9.37
CA ASP A 8 8.98 25.58 8.34
C ASP A 8 8.62 24.59 7.22
N VAL A 9 8.50 25.08 6.00
CA VAL A 9 8.27 24.37 4.72
C VAL A 9 9.24 23.18 4.52
N TYR A 10 10.24 23.06 5.38
CA TYR A 10 11.32 22.09 5.32
C TYR A 10 11.09 20.79 6.11
N LYS A 11 9.90 20.55 6.65
CA LYS A 11 9.63 19.34 7.44
C LYS A 11 8.35 18.64 7.01
N ARG A 12 8.40 17.31 6.91
CA ARG A 12 7.25 16.42 6.84
C ARG A 12 7.21 15.58 8.10
N GLN A 13 6.06 15.51 8.77
CA GLN A 13 5.95 14.91 10.08
C GLN A 13 4.98 13.73 10.05
N PHE A 14 5.43 12.61 10.61
CA PHE A 14 4.67 11.39 10.83
C PHE A 14 4.51 11.19 12.35
N PRO A 15 3.51 11.84 12.96
CA PRO A 15 3.39 11.91 14.41
C PRO A 15 2.84 10.60 15.00
N TYR A 16 3.44 10.17 16.10
CA TYR A 16 2.92 9.11 16.94
C TYR A 16 1.62 9.54 17.64
N TYR A 17 0.75 8.61 18.00
CA TYR A 17 -0.55 8.92 18.63
C TYR A 17 -0.44 9.61 20.01
N ARG A 18 0.75 9.70 20.60
CA ARG A 18 1.03 10.49 21.80
C ARG A 18 1.63 11.87 21.52
N ASP A 19 1.82 12.23 20.27
CA ASP A 19 2.50 13.46 19.87
C ASP A 19 1.57 14.68 19.77
N MET A 20 0.55 14.75 20.63
CA MET A 20 -0.38 15.90 20.65
C MET A 20 0.34 17.25 20.73
N LEU A 21 1.41 17.35 21.52
CA LEU A 21 2.19 18.59 21.62
C LEU A 21 2.94 18.92 20.34
N THR A 22 3.38 17.90 19.60
CA THR A 22 4.03 18.07 18.29
C THR A 22 3.06 18.68 17.29
N VAL A 23 1.86 18.13 17.19
CA VAL A 23 0.87 18.62 16.22
C VAL A 23 0.24 19.94 16.63
N LEU A 24 0.03 20.22 17.93
CA LEU A 24 -0.35 21.55 18.43
C LEU A 24 0.71 22.60 18.08
N SER A 25 2.00 22.27 18.28
CA SER A 25 3.11 23.16 17.97
C SER A 25 3.26 23.39 16.46
N ALA A 26 2.85 22.41 15.64
CA ALA A 26 2.78 22.55 14.20
C ALA A 26 1.55 23.36 13.74
N GLY A 27 0.60 23.63 14.64
CA GLY A 27 -0.51 24.57 14.45
C GLY A 27 -1.90 23.93 14.36
N MET A 28 -2.06 22.65 14.64
CA MET A 28 -3.40 22.11 14.87
C MET A 28 -3.98 22.77 16.12
N SER A 29 -5.25 23.13 16.06
CA SER A 29 -5.95 23.73 17.20
C SER A 29 -6.37 22.65 18.21
N VAL A 30 -6.64 23.06 19.45
CA VAL A 30 -7.21 22.19 20.48
C VAL A 30 -8.56 21.61 20.04
N GLU A 31 -9.38 22.40 19.33
CA GLU A 31 -10.64 21.95 18.76
C GLU A 31 -10.46 20.81 17.74
N GLU A 32 -9.51 20.95 16.81
CA GLU A 32 -9.21 19.90 15.81
C GLU A 32 -8.72 18.60 16.47
N LEU A 33 -7.92 18.70 17.53
CA LEU A 33 -7.51 17.50 18.29
C LEU A 33 -8.68 16.79 18.96
N ILE A 34 -9.62 17.54 19.52
CA ILE A 34 -10.81 16.97 20.15
C ILE A 34 -11.72 16.36 19.08
N LEU A 35 -11.93 17.03 17.94
CA LEU A 35 -12.71 16.49 16.81
C LEU A 35 -12.17 15.14 16.35
N ASN A 36 -10.85 15.01 16.20
CA ASN A 36 -10.20 13.73 15.92
C ASN A 36 -10.42 12.72 17.07
N GLY A 37 -10.21 13.16 18.32
CA GLY A 37 -10.33 12.30 19.51
C GLY A 37 -11.72 11.68 19.69
N ILE A 38 -12.79 12.36 19.26
CA ILE A 38 -14.19 11.91 19.33
C ILE A 38 -14.81 11.57 17.97
N SER A 39 -13.98 11.46 16.93
CA SER A 39 -14.32 10.98 15.58
C SER A 39 -15.47 11.74 14.90
N LYS A 40 -15.45 13.08 14.92
CA LYS A 40 -16.47 13.90 14.28
C LYS A 40 -16.26 14.04 12.76
N ALA A 41 -17.36 14.28 12.04
CA ALA A 41 -17.33 14.50 10.58
C ALA A 41 -16.38 15.62 10.13
N THR A 42 -16.18 16.62 10.98
CA THR A 42 -15.30 17.77 10.74
C THR A 42 -13.87 17.57 11.25
N ASP A 43 -13.50 16.35 11.67
CA ASP A 43 -12.10 16.01 11.94
C ASP A 43 -11.25 16.27 10.69
N PRO A 44 -10.22 17.14 10.78
CA PRO A 44 -9.42 17.50 9.61
C PRO A 44 -8.61 16.35 9.05
N GLY A 45 -8.34 15.31 9.84
CA GLY A 45 -7.52 14.17 9.44
C GLY A 45 -8.28 13.10 8.68
N SER A 46 -9.47 12.73 9.17
CA SER A 46 -10.15 11.52 8.70
C SER A 46 -11.66 11.69 8.46
N GLY A 47 -12.26 12.80 8.90
CA GLY A 47 -13.72 12.93 8.87
C GLY A 47 -14.43 11.85 9.70
N GLY A 48 -13.80 11.41 10.79
CA GLY A 48 -14.33 10.39 11.69
C GLY A 48 -14.08 8.94 11.27
N ARG A 49 -13.28 8.69 10.21
CA ARG A 49 -12.97 7.34 9.71
C ARG A 49 -11.82 6.65 10.42
N HIS A 50 -10.89 7.41 10.97
CA HIS A 50 -9.72 6.87 11.64
C HIS A 50 -9.85 6.88 13.16
N MET A 51 -9.00 6.11 13.83
CA MET A 51 -8.96 6.06 15.30
C MET A 51 -8.55 7.39 15.92
N SER A 52 -8.95 7.59 17.16
CA SER A 52 -8.52 8.73 17.97
C SER A 52 -7.00 8.90 18.00
N ASN A 53 -6.55 10.14 18.00
CA ASN A 53 -5.14 10.53 18.06
C ASN A 53 -4.29 10.12 16.84
N HIS A 54 -4.91 9.78 15.71
CA HIS A 54 -4.23 9.61 14.44
C HIS A 54 -4.36 10.92 13.65
N PHE A 55 -3.51 11.86 13.98
CA PHE A 55 -3.56 13.22 13.50
C PHE A 55 -3.12 13.32 12.03
N ALA A 56 -3.80 14.18 11.27
CA ALA A 56 -3.34 14.56 9.94
C ALA A 56 -3.81 15.97 9.60
N LYS A 57 -2.93 16.75 9.01
CA LYS A 57 -3.23 18.06 8.45
C LYS A 57 -2.24 18.35 7.31
N PRO A 58 -2.56 17.92 6.06
CA PRO A 58 -1.63 18.02 4.93
C PRO A 58 -1.13 19.44 4.68
N GLU A 59 -1.98 20.45 4.88
CA GLU A 59 -1.65 21.86 4.70
C GLU A 59 -0.50 22.33 5.62
N TRP A 60 -0.22 21.55 6.66
CA TRP A 60 0.82 21.81 7.66
C TRP A 60 1.88 20.73 7.67
N HIS A 61 1.88 19.89 6.63
CA HIS A 61 2.81 18.77 6.50
C HIS A 61 2.79 17.78 7.69
N ILE A 62 1.60 17.61 8.26
CA ILE A 62 1.31 16.54 9.23
C ILE A 62 0.65 15.43 8.46
N GLU A 63 1.40 14.33 8.29
CA GLU A 63 1.01 13.18 7.50
C GLU A 63 0.09 12.25 8.27
N ASN A 64 -0.82 11.58 7.56
CA ASN A 64 -1.67 10.54 8.16
C ASN A 64 -0.84 9.28 8.47
N VAL A 65 -0.97 8.77 9.68
CA VAL A 65 -0.33 7.53 10.12
C VAL A 65 -1.38 6.51 10.54
N SER A 66 -1.07 5.22 10.42
CA SER A 66 -1.96 4.15 10.85
C SER A 66 -1.67 3.70 12.29
N SER A 67 -2.43 2.71 12.73
CA SER A 67 -2.24 2.09 14.04
C SER A 67 -1.19 0.98 14.05
N ALA A 68 -0.84 0.43 12.89
CA ALA A 68 0.26 -0.52 12.75
C ALA A 68 1.56 0.22 13.07
N THR A 69 2.15 -0.12 14.22
CA THR A 69 3.16 0.72 14.85
C THR A 69 4.50 0.66 14.11
N GLY A 70 5.03 1.81 13.69
CA GLY A 70 6.32 1.92 12.98
C GLY A 70 6.23 1.84 11.46
N THR A 71 5.07 1.49 10.84
CA THR A 71 4.88 1.43 9.38
C THR A 71 5.26 2.74 8.68
N HIS A 72 4.96 3.84 9.33
CA HIS A 72 5.21 5.19 8.83
C HIS A 72 6.71 5.59 8.76
N ASP A 73 7.61 4.78 9.32
CA ASP A 73 9.06 4.95 9.11
C ASP A 73 9.44 4.74 7.64
N LEU A 74 8.79 3.79 6.97
CA LEU A 74 8.95 3.56 5.54
C LEU A 74 8.39 4.73 4.72
N HIS A 75 7.23 5.26 5.10
CA HIS A 75 6.65 6.42 4.44
C HIS A 75 7.55 7.65 4.59
N ALA A 76 8.12 7.86 5.79
CA ALA A 76 9.08 8.96 6.03
C ALA A 76 10.34 8.81 5.15
N ALA A 77 10.86 7.60 4.98
CA ALA A 77 11.97 7.31 4.09
C ALA A 77 11.60 7.62 2.62
N GLY A 78 10.41 7.26 2.18
CA GLY A 78 9.90 7.59 0.83
C GLY A 78 9.77 9.09 0.58
N VAL A 79 9.22 9.83 1.54
CA VAL A 79 9.18 11.30 1.49
C VAL A 79 10.59 11.88 1.39
N ALA A 80 11.53 11.40 2.21
CA ALA A 80 12.91 11.89 2.20
C ALA A 80 13.61 11.58 0.86
N ARG A 81 13.33 10.43 0.24
CA ARG A 81 13.82 10.09 -1.12
C ARG A 81 13.32 11.11 -2.15
N ALA A 82 12.03 11.42 -2.15
CA ALA A 82 11.46 12.43 -3.03
C ALA A 82 12.10 13.83 -2.75
N MET A 83 12.29 14.22 -1.49
CA MET A 83 13.01 15.44 -1.14
C MET A 83 14.40 15.49 -1.75
N VAL A 84 15.15 14.40 -1.68
CA VAL A 84 16.51 14.33 -2.27
C VAL A 84 16.46 14.48 -3.79
N TYR A 85 15.53 13.78 -4.45
CA TYR A 85 15.36 13.83 -5.90
C TYR A 85 15.04 15.24 -6.40
N TYR A 86 14.11 15.93 -5.74
CA TYR A 86 13.72 17.31 -6.11
C TYR A 86 14.63 18.39 -5.56
N GLY A 87 15.75 18.04 -4.93
CA GLY A 87 16.70 18.99 -4.38
C GLY A 87 16.20 19.78 -3.16
N HIS A 88 15.14 19.29 -2.51
CA HIS A 88 14.55 19.93 -1.34
C HIS A 88 15.48 19.80 -0.12
N LYS A 89 15.65 20.88 0.64
CA LYS A 89 16.60 20.94 1.79
C LYS A 89 15.89 20.65 3.13
N GLY A 90 14.92 19.74 3.12
CA GLY A 90 14.14 19.41 4.31
C GLY A 90 14.55 18.08 4.95
N VAL A 91 13.80 17.71 5.98
CA VAL A 91 13.86 16.41 6.66
C VAL A 91 12.48 15.81 6.80
N ALA A 92 12.39 14.48 6.74
CA ALA A 92 11.23 13.76 7.21
C ALA A 92 11.45 13.39 8.69
N ILE A 93 10.42 13.57 9.52
CA ILE A 93 10.47 13.23 10.95
C ILE A 93 9.38 12.18 11.21
N THR A 94 9.75 11.07 11.79
CA THR A 94 8.84 10.02 12.22
C THR A 94 9.04 9.74 13.70
N SER A 95 7.98 9.36 14.40
CA SER A 95 8.07 9.08 15.83
C SER A 95 7.19 7.92 16.24
N HIS A 96 7.69 7.13 17.20
CA HIS A 96 6.96 6.02 17.80
C HIS A 96 7.55 5.63 19.17
N GLY A 97 6.91 4.69 19.86
CA GLY A 97 7.44 4.08 21.09
C GLY A 97 8.58 3.10 20.78
N GLU A 98 9.40 2.83 21.78
CA GLU A 98 10.57 1.95 21.61
C GLU A 98 10.21 0.53 21.11
N SER A 99 9.07 0.00 21.52
CA SER A 99 8.68 -1.37 21.14
C SER A 99 8.40 -1.52 19.64
N ALA A 100 7.97 -0.45 18.97
CA ALA A 100 7.78 -0.43 17.52
C ALA A 100 9.08 -0.70 16.76
N SER A 101 10.24 -0.36 17.34
CA SER A 101 11.54 -0.64 16.71
C SER A 101 11.90 -2.13 16.65
N SER A 102 11.07 -3.02 17.19
CA SER A 102 11.19 -4.46 17.02
C SER A 102 10.57 -4.99 15.72
N GLU A 103 9.75 -4.17 15.04
CA GLU A 103 9.14 -4.53 13.76
C GLU A 103 10.18 -4.65 12.65
N GLY A 104 10.04 -5.64 11.78
CA GLY A 104 10.99 -5.91 10.70
C GLY A 104 11.13 -4.73 9.74
N TYR A 105 10.03 -4.13 9.36
CA TYR A 105 10.02 -2.99 8.43
C TYR A 105 10.69 -1.71 9.00
N VAL A 106 10.83 -1.58 10.32
CA VAL A 106 11.64 -0.49 10.93
C VAL A 106 13.13 -0.73 10.64
N TYR A 107 13.61 -1.99 10.71
CA TYR A 107 14.96 -2.34 10.29
C TYR A 107 15.16 -2.07 8.79
N GLU A 108 14.19 -2.40 7.96
CA GLU A 108 14.22 -2.12 6.53
C GLU A 108 14.28 -0.62 6.25
N ALA A 109 13.48 0.20 6.95
CA ALA A 109 13.47 1.65 6.82
C ALA A 109 14.84 2.27 7.17
N ILE A 110 15.46 1.82 8.27
CA ILE A 110 16.78 2.31 8.71
C ILE A 110 17.87 1.86 7.74
N ASN A 111 17.86 0.60 7.32
CA ASN A 111 18.81 0.06 6.36
C ASN A 111 18.75 0.82 5.03
N GLY A 112 17.54 0.97 4.49
CA GLY A 112 17.31 1.67 3.24
C GLY A 112 17.69 3.16 3.32
N ALA A 113 17.25 3.85 4.36
CA ALA A 113 17.58 5.26 4.58
C ALA A 113 19.09 5.48 4.73
N SER A 114 19.79 4.58 5.44
CA SER A 114 21.25 4.64 5.61
C SER A 114 21.98 4.37 4.29
N ARG A 115 21.51 3.41 3.50
CA ARG A 115 22.08 3.07 2.19
C ARG A 115 21.94 4.22 1.19
N GLU A 116 20.79 4.86 1.18
CA GLU A 116 20.46 5.92 0.21
C GLU A 116 20.89 7.32 0.66
N GLY A 117 21.28 7.48 1.92
CA GLY A 117 21.64 8.79 2.47
C GLY A 117 20.43 9.72 2.58
N LEU A 118 19.33 9.22 3.17
CA LEU A 118 18.07 9.94 3.27
C LEU A 118 18.00 10.77 4.56
N PRO A 119 17.60 12.05 4.50
CA PRO A 119 17.48 12.92 5.67
C PRO A 119 16.20 12.60 6.47
N VAL A 120 16.19 11.49 7.20
CA VAL A 120 15.10 11.05 8.08
C VAL A 120 15.55 11.16 9.54
N ILE A 121 14.66 11.66 10.41
CA ILE A 121 14.85 11.64 11.85
C ILE A 121 13.83 10.67 12.46
N PHE A 122 14.32 9.57 12.99
CA PHE A 122 13.55 8.57 13.72
C PHE A 122 13.55 8.91 15.20
N VAL A 123 12.44 9.36 15.76
CA VAL A 123 12.30 9.75 17.17
C VAL A 123 11.69 8.61 17.97
N TRP A 124 12.47 7.96 18.79
CA TRP A 124 12.04 6.82 19.61
C TRP A 124 11.83 7.23 21.05
N GLN A 125 10.58 7.14 21.49
CA GLN A 125 10.13 7.53 22.83
C GLN A 125 10.20 6.32 23.77
N ASP A 126 11.41 6.02 24.28
CA ASP A 126 11.65 4.88 25.16
C ASP A 126 11.10 5.13 26.57
N ASN A 127 9.93 4.59 26.85
CA ASN A 127 9.28 4.64 28.14
C ASN A 127 9.41 3.32 28.94
N GLY A 128 10.12 2.34 28.42
CA GLY A 128 10.44 1.06 29.04
C GLY A 128 9.38 -0.04 28.91
N TYR A 129 8.25 0.24 28.24
CA TYR A 129 7.14 -0.71 28.10
C TYR A 129 6.44 -0.65 26.76
N GLY A 130 6.28 -1.80 26.10
CA GLY A 130 5.29 -2.02 25.06
C GLY A 130 4.00 -2.55 25.66
N ILE A 131 2.99 -1.70 25.85
CA ILE A 131 1.78 -1.99 26.64
C ILE A 131 2.16 -2.37 28.08
N SER A 132 2.15 -3.66 28.41
CA SER A 132 2.56 -4.24 29.69
C SER A 132 3.89 -5.00 29.62
N VAL A 133 4.45 -5.18 28.43
CA VAL A 133 5.68 -5.96 28.20
C VAL A 133 6.89 -5.07 28.46
N PRO A 134 7.75 -5.41 29.43
CA PRO A 134 8.93 -4.61 29.74
C PRO A 134 9.98 -4.71 28.61
N LYS A 135 10.73 -3.64 28.43
CA LYS A 135 11.75 -3.53 27.38
C LYS A 135 12.74 -4.70 27.31
N LYS A 136 13.12 -5.27 28.46
CA LYS A 136 14.04 -6.43 28.52
C LYS A 136 13.53 -7.66 27.74
N ASP A 137 12.21 -7.78 27.55
CA ASP A 137 11.59 -8.87 26.81
C ASP A 137 11.40 -8.53 25.33
N GLN A 138 11.71 -7.28 24.93
CA GLN A 138 11.59 -6.77 23.56
C GLN A 138 12.93 -6.68 22.83
N THR A 139 14.03 -6.42 23.52
CA THR A 139 15.32 -6.17 22.90
C THR A 139 16.48 -6.64 23.78
N VAL A 140 17.58 -7.05 23.12
CA VAL A 140 18.82 -7.43 23.80
C VAL A 140 19.61 -6.22 24.30
N ALA A 141 19.53 -5.10 23.58
CA ALA A 141 20.25 -3.89 23.98
C ALA A 141 19.54 -3.16 25.13
N ARG A 142 20.30 -2.64 26.09
CA ARG A 142 19.76 -1.82 27.19
C ARG A 142 19.05 -0.56 26.68
N LYS A 143 19.56 0.02 25.60
CA LYS A 143 18.92 1.11 24.85
C LYS A 143 18.61 0.57 23.47
N TYR A 144 17.38 0.68 23.01
CA TYR A 144 16.95 0.14 21.73
C TYR A 144 17.83 0.56 20.56
N ALA A 145 18.18 1.84 20.49
CA ALA A 145 19.00 2.40 19.42
C ALA A 145 20.39 1.75 19.29
N ASP A 146 20.92 1.18 20.40
CA ASP A 146 22.24 0.54 20.39
C ASP A 146 22.27 -0.73 19.51
N ASN A 147 21.10 -1.34 19.19
CA ASN A 147 21.00 -2.44 18.21
C ASN A 147 21.44 -2.00 16.82
N PHE A 148 21.39 -0.72 16.52
CA PHE A 148 21.71 -0.15 15.20
C PHE A 148 23.10 0.50 15.15
N SER A 149 23.91 0.39 16.20
CA SER A 149 25.25 1.01 16.29
C SER A 149 26.24 0.53 15.22
N GLY A 150 25.98 -0.63 14.60
CA GLY A 150 26.80 -1.18 13.52
C GLY A 150 26.46 -0.65 12.12
N PHE A 151 25.38 0.12 11.97
CA PHE A 151 24.98 0.67 10.68
C PHE A 151 25.92 1.81 10.27
N LYS A 152 26.43 1.75 9.05
CA LYS A 152 27.16 2.86 8.44
C LYS A 152 26.15 3.95 7.99
N ASN A 153 26.61 5.19 7.93
CA ASN A 153 25.78 6.32 7.54
C ASN A 153 24.50 6.46 8.39
N LEU A 154 24.62 6.20 9.68
CA LEU A 154 23.55 6.39 10.66
C LEU A 154 24.12 7.11 11.87
N LYS A 155 23.47 8.16 12.32
CA LYS A 155 23.81 8.84 13.57
C LYS A 155 22.80 8.46 14.65
N ILE A 156 23.27 8.14 15.84
CA ILE A 156 22.44 7.87 17.03
C ILE A 156 22.70 8.96 18.06
N ILE A 157 21.64 9.60 18.53
CA ILE A 157 21.64 10.59 19.60
C ILE A 157 20.78 10.08 20.73
N HIS A 158 21.35 9.98 21.93
CA HIS A 158 20.61 9.66 23.15
C HIS A 158 20.31 10.94 23.92
N CYS A 159 19.05 11.10 24.36
CA CYS A 159 18.67 12.23 25.20
C CYS A 159 17.76 11.81 26.36
N ASN A 160 17.70 12.67 27.34
CA ASN A 160 16.78 12.57 28.46
C ASN A 160 15.43 13.21 28.08
N GLY A 161 14.50 12.42 27.55
CA GLY A 161 13.16 12.87 27.15
C GLY A 161 12.31 13.46 28.29
N LYS A 162 12.79 13.41 29.54
CA LYS A 162 12.18 14.04 30.71
C LYS A 162 12.74 15.45 30.96
N ASP A 163 13.66 15.91 30.11
CA ASP A 163 14.25 17.26 30.17
C ASP A 163 14.00 17.97 28.84
N VAL A 164 13.32 19.12 28.90
CA VAL A 164 12.90 19.90 27.74
C VAL A 164 14.10 20.40 26.94
N PHE A 165 15.15 20.87 27.63
CA PHE A 165 16.31 21.44 26.95
C PHE A 165 17.20 20.38 26.32
N ASP A 166 17.37 19.24 27.00
CA ASP A 166 18.14 18.13 26.43
C ASP A 166 17.43 17.57 25.17
N SER A 167 16.11 17.45 25.23
CA SER A 167 15.29 17.06 24.05
C SER A 167 15.39 18.08 22.92
N MET A 168 15.35 19.39 23.22
CA MET A 168 15.50 20.45 22.21
C MET A 168 16.86 20.42 21.54
N ASN A 169 17.93 20.28 22.34
CA ASN A 169 19.30 20.18 21.82
C ASN A 169 19.48 18.96 20.93
N ALA A 170 19.00 17.79 21.36
CA ALA A 170 19.06 16.55 20.58
C ALA A 170 18.34 16.67 19.23
N MET A 171 17.17 17.27 19.20
CA MET A 171 16.42 17.47 17.96
C MET A 171 17.05 18.52 17.04
N SER A 172 17.63 19.61 17.59
CA SER A 172 18.39 20.59 16.80
C SER A 172 19.61 19.94 16.16
N GLU A 173 20.38 19.19 16.94
CA GLU A 173 21.55 18.45 16.46
C GLU A 173 21.17 17.45 15.38
N ALA A 174 20.08 16.68 15.60
CA ALA A 174 19.59 15.71 14.64
C ALA A 174 19.21 16.36 13.31
N ARG A 175 18.47 17.47 13.36
CA ARG A 175 18.04 18.23 12.18
C ARG A 175 19.23 18.78 11.40
N GLU A 176 20.11 19.47 12.07
CA GLU A 176 21.32 20.08 11.47
C GLU A 176 22.18 19.00 10.80
N PHE A 177 22.39 17.88 11.49
CA PHE A 177 23.18 16.78 10.99
C PHE A 177 22.52 16.10 9.78
N ALA A 178 21.22 15.77 9.86
CA ALA A 178 20.50 15.12 8.76
C ALA A 178 20.51 15.97 7.48
N ILE A 179 20.33 17.29 7.61
CA ILE A 179 20.35 18.21 6.46
C ILE A 179 21.77 18.34 5.88
N ALA A 180 22.78 18.55 6.75
CA ALA A 180 24.14 18.81 6.30
C ALA A 180 24.79 17.58 5.64
N HIS A 181 24.52 16.39 6.16
CA HIS A 181 25.19 15.16 5.74
C HIS A 181 24.31 14.24 4.89
N ARG A 182 23.02 14.56 4.69
CA ARG A 182 22.04 13.66 4.06
C ARG A 182 22.13 12.25 4.64
N THR A 183 22.00 12.16 5.96
CA THR A 183 22.19 10.92 6.72
C THR A 183 21.04 10.78 7.70
N PRO A 184 20.41 9.60 7.84
CA PRO A 184 19.38 9.39 8.83
C PRO A 184 19.92 9.49 10.26
N VAL A 185 19.07 9.93 11.17
CA VAL A 185 19.39 10.08 12.59
C VAL A 185 18.34 9.37 13.44
N ILE A 186 18.77 8.54 14.40
CA ILE A 186 17.91 8.04 15.46
C ILE A 186 18.07 8.95 16.68
N VAL A 187 16.98 9.57 17.13
CA VAL A 187 16.92 10.26 18.43
C VAL A 187 16.22 9.33 19.41
N HIS A 188 16.99 8.69 20.29
CA HIS A 188 16.50 7.82 21.32
C HIS A 188 16.28 8.61 22.61
N ALA A 189 15.03 8.93 22.90
CA ALA A 189 14.62 9.73 24.06
C ALA A 189 14.17 8.84 25.20
N ASN A 190 14.88 8.86 26.33
CA ASN A 190 14.47 8.16 27.54
C ASN A 190 13.31 8.90 28.23
N CYS A 191 12.11 8.38 28.09
CA CYS A 191 10.85 8.97 28.55
C CYS A 191 10.26 8.25 29.77
N VAL A 192 9.12 8.73 30.24
CA VAL A 192 8.25 8.04 31.19
C VAL A 192 6.82 8.04 30.66
N ARG A 193 6.11 6.95 30.83
CA ARG A 193 4.67 6.86 30.59
C ARG A 193 3.93 7.03 31.91
N ILE A 194 3.29 8.18 32.11
CA ILE A 194 2.67 8.56 33.39
C ILE A 194 1.40 7.75 33.64
N GLY A 195 0.56 7.62 32.63
CA GLY A 195 -0.71 6.87 32.69
C GLY A 195 -0.59 5.42 32.22
N SER A 196 -1.70 4.71 32.25
CA SER A 196 -1.85 3.42 31.56
C SER A 196 -1.67 3.56 30.05
N HIS A 197 -1.44 2.45 29.35
CA HIS A 197 -1.20 2.47 27.91
C HIS A 197 -2.43 2.98 27.12
N SER A 198 -3.61 2.52 27.54
CA SER A 198 -4.91 2.87 26.95
C SER A 198 -6.00 2.84 28.02
N ASN A 199 -7.24 3.16 27.64
CA ASN A 199 -8.39 3.08 28.54
C ASN A 199 -8.69 1.64 29.03
N SER A 200 -8.29 0.64 28.27
CA SER A 200 -8.45 -0.79 28.63
C SER A 200 -7.28 -1.35 29.44
N ASP A 201 -6.21 -0.58 29.62
CA ASP A 201 -5.02 -0.99 30.36
C ASP A 201 -5.06 -0.53 31.81
N LYS A 202 -4.48 -1.33 32.70
CA LYS A 202 -4.32 -1.02 34.12
C LYS A 202 -2.87 -1.24 34.57
N GLN A 203 -2.05 -0.18 34.49
CA GLN A 203 -0.61 -0.26 34.77
C GLN A 203 -0.24 -0.75 36.18
N THR A 204 -1.13 -0.65 37.15
CA THR A 204 -0.92 -1.16 38.50
C THR A 204 -0.88 -2.70 38.59
N LEU A 205 -1.20 -3.40 37.49
CA LEU A 205 -1.10 -4.87 37.44
C LEU A 205 0.33 -5.35 37.11
N TYR A 206 1.19 -4.48 36.55
CA TYR A 206 2.52 -4.86 36.08
C TYR A 206 3.64 -3.88 36.46
N ARG A 207 3.32 -2.75 37.14
CA ARG A 207 4.27 -1.80 37.72
C ARG A 207 4.13 -1.78 39.21
N ASP A 208 5.24 -1.83 39.92
CA ASP A 208 5.24 -1.71 41.36
C ASP A 208 5.05 -0.26 41.86
N GLU A 209 4.82 -0.10 43.14
CA GLU A 209 4.55 1.21 43.76
C GLU A 209 5.74 2.17 43.67
N ASN A 210 6.98 1.66 43.73
CA ASN A 210 8.18 2.48 43.64
C ASN A 210 8.36 3.02 42.22
N GLU A 211 8.10 2.18 41.23
CA GLU A 211 8.14 2.59 39.80
C GLU A 211 7.07 3.64 39.53
N LEU A 212 5.85 3.44 40.01
CA LEU A 212 4.76 4.41 39.84
C LEU A 212 5.05 5.75 40.54
N ALA A 213 5.68 5.71 41.73
CA ALA A 213 6.13 6.92 42.41
C ALA A 213 7.21 7.66 41.63
N TYR A 214 8.22 6.92 41.14
CA TYR A 214 9.26 7.50 40.30
C TYR A 214 8.70 8.16 39.04
N VAL A 215 7.77 7.52 38.35
CA VAL A 215 7.15 8.05 37.12
C VAL A 215 6.46 9.40 37.37
N LYS A 216 5.76 9.55 38.49
CA LYS A 216 5.13 10.82 38.88
C LYS A 216 6.17 11.90 39.18
N GLU A 217 7.25 11.56 39.87
CA GLU A 217 8.35 12.50 40.14
C GLU A 217 9.10 12.92 38.87
N ALA A 218 9.24 11.99 37.92
CA ALA A 218 9.92 12.18 36.67
C ALA A 218 9.13 12.97 35.62
N ASP A 219 7.88 13.34 35.88
CA ASP A 219 7.02 14.10 34.98
C ASP A 219 7.74 15.36 34.43
N PRO A 220 7.96 15.46 33.10
CA PRO A 220 8.68 16.55 32.50
C PRO A 220 7.98 17.90 32.68
N LEU A 221 6.65 17.94 32.70
CA LEU A 221 5.88 19.17 32.91
C LEU A 221 6.11 19.74 34.31
N MET A 222 6.06 18.87 35.32
CA MET A 222 6.30 19.27 36.71
C MET A 222 7.76 19.69 36.95
N LYS A 223 8.72 19.07 36.28
CA LYS A 223 10.12 19.45 36.32
C LYS A 223 10.35 20.82 35.68
N PHE A 224 9.77 21.05 34.51
CA PHE A 224 9.86 22.32 33.79
C PHE A 224 9.25 23.47 34.61
N ARG A 225 8.06 23.25 35.19
CA ARG A 225 7.41 24.21 36.08
C ARG A 225 8.32 24.61 37.26
N ARG A 226 8.87 23.63 37.97
CA ARG A 226 9.80 23.87 39.10
C ARG A 226 11.04 24.67 38.65
N MET A 227 11.54 24.41 37.45
CA MET A 227 12.70 25.11 36.91
C MET A 227 12.38 26.57 36.56
N LEU A 228 11.23 26.86 35.93
CA LEU A 228 10.79 28.22 35.63
C LEU A 228 10.72 29.09 36.90
N LEU A 229 10.16 28.52 37.97
CA LEU A 229 10.09 29.19 39.27
C LEU A 229 11.48 29.38 39.92
N ARG A 230 12.30 28.33 39.91
CA ARG A 230 13.66 28.36 40.50
C ARG A 230 14.53 29.42 39.86
N TYR A 231 14.48 29.53 38.53
CA TYR A 231 15.26 30.51 37.78
C TYR A 231 14.55 31.86 37.59
N LYS A 232 13.41 32.05 38.31
CA LYS A 232 12.62 33.31 38.29
C LYS A 232 12.26 33.74 36.86
N ARG A 233 11.96 32.79 35.97
CA ARG A 233 11.52 33.06 34.60
C ARG A 233 10.03 33.38 34.57
N LEU A 234 9.25 32.76 35.43
CA LEU A 234 7.84 33.02 35.68
C LEU A 234 7.58 32.99 37.20
N THR A 235 6.56 33.72 37.63
CA THR A 235 6.01 33.65 38.99
C THR A 235 4.94 32.57 39.10
N GLU A 236 4.54 32.25 40.32
CA GLU A 236 3.45 31.30 40.55
C GLU A 236 2.12 31.83 39.98
N GLU A 237 1.86 33.14 40.12
CA GLU A 237 0.68 33.80 39.61
C GLU A 237 0.61 33.75 38.07
N GLU A 238 1.73 33.98 37.38
CA GLU A 238 1.82 33.88 35.90
C GLU A 238 1.57 32.46 35.44
N LEU A 239 2.11 31.44 36.12
CA LEU A 239 1.85 30.03 35.81
C LEU A 239 0.38 29.67 36.00
N GLN A 240 -0.25 30.13 37.08
CA GLN A 240 -1.68 29.93 37.32
C GLN A 240 -2.54 30.62 36.25
N GLN A 241 -2.16 31.79 35.77
CA GLN A 241 -2.84 32.48 34.67
C GLN A 241 -2.74 31.66 33.35
N ILE A 242 -1.57 31.12 33.04
CA ILE A 242 -1.36 30.24 31.87
C ILE A 242 -2.24 28.99 31.97
N GLU A 243 -2.25 28.32 33.12
CA GLU A 243 -3.07 27.14 33.36
C GLU A 243 -4.58 27.45 33.25
N ALA A 244 -5.03 28.58 33.78
CA ALA A 244 -6.42 29.01 33.71
C ALA A 244 -6.81 29.33 32.26
N ALA A 245 -5.94 29.98 31.47
CA ALA A 245 -6.17 30.25 30.06
C ALA A 245 -6.28 28.96 29.24
N ALA A 246 -5.37 28.00 29.45
CA ALA A 246 -5.41 26.70 28.79
C ALA A 246 -6.68 25.90 29.13
N LYS A 247 -7.11 25.89 30.40
CA LYS A 247 -8.37 25.26 30.83
C LYS A 247 -9.60 25.90 30.19
N LYS A 248 -9.59 27.22 30.05
CA LYS A 248 -10.67 27.96 29.37
C LYS A 248 -10.73 27.61 27.89
N GLU A 249 -9.60 27.60 27.21
CA GLU A 249 -9.49 27.23 25.79
C GLU A 249 -9.98 25.79 25.57
N LEU A 250 -9.49 24.82 26.36
CA LEU A 250 -9.93 23.44 26.30
C LEU A 250 -11.44 23.30 26.51
N SER A 251 -12.02 24.03 27.48
CA SER A 251 -13.47 24.00 27.74
C SER A 251 -14.30 24.56 26.57
N VAL A 252 -13.81 25.62 25.89
CA VAL A 252 -14.46 26.20 24.72
C VAL A 252 -14.37 25.23 23.54
N ALA A 253 -13.19 24.72 23.26
CA ALA A 253 -12.94 23.76 22.17
C ALA A 253 -13.76 22.48 22.33
N ASN A 254 -13.84 21.94 23.57
CA ASN A 254 -14.63 20.75 23.86
C ASN A 254 -16.13 20.96 23.58
N ARG A 255 -16.70 22.09 24.01
CA ARG A 255 -18.11 22.40 23.71
C ARG A 255 -18.39 22.50 22.21
N LYS A 256 -17.50 23.13 21.45
CA LYS A 256 -17.61 23.23 19.99
C LYS A 256 -17.52 21.87 19.33
N ALA A 257 -16.51 21.08 19.69
CA ALA A 257 -16.31 19.75 19.13
C ALA A 257 -17.48 18.81 19.44
N LEU A 258 -18.03 18.85 20.67
CA LEU A 258 -19.21 18.06 21.02
C LEU A 258 -20.46 18.45 20.21
N ALA A 259 -20.59 19.73 19.83
CA ALA A 259 -21.69 20.23 19.02
C ALA A 259 -21.48 19.98 17.50
N ALA A 260 -20.30 19.57 17.08
CA ALA A 260 -20.00 19.27 15.69
C ALA A 260 -20.78 18.03 15.19
N PRO A 261 -21.12 17.97 13.90
CA PRO A 261 -21.89 16.85 13.34
C PRO A 261 -21.14 15.53 13.41
N ASP A 262 -21.88 14.44 13.60
CA ASP A 262 -21.37 13.08 13.44
C ASP A 262 -21.28 12.72 11.95
N PRO A 263 -20.42 11.73 11.57
CA PRO A 263 -20.32 11.27 10.19
C PRO A 263 -21.66 10.71 9.67
N ASP A 264 -21.99 10.99 8.39
CA ASP A 264 -23.14 10.35 7.73
C ASP A 264 -22.79 8.88 7.42
N PRO A 265 -23.60 7.90 7.89
CA PRO A 265 -23.39 6.49 7.54
C PRO A 265 -23.36 6.21 6.03
N LYS A 266 -23.97 7.04 5.20
CA LYS A 266 -23.93 6.89 3.73
C LYS A 266 -22.54 7.18 3.15
N SER A 267 -21.70 7.91 3.88
CA SER A 267 -20.35 8.27 3.42
C SER A 267 -19.32 7.12 3.51
N ILE A 268 -19.73 5.93 3.93
CA ILE A 268 -18.81 4.76 4.04
C ILE A 268 -18.20 4.33 2.71
N PHE A 269 -18.87 4.65 1.59
CA PHE A 269 -18.37 4.34 0.25
C PHE A 269 -17.56 5.47 -0.38
N ASP A 270 -17.54 6.65 0.24
CA ASP A 270 -16.75 7.77 -0.25
C ASP A 270 -15.26 7.48 -0.05
N TYR A 271 -14.46 7.80 -1.04
CA TYR A 271 -13.00 7.66 -0.99
C TYR A 271 -12.45 6.22 -0.87
N VAL A 272 -13.24 5.19 -1.20
CA VAL A 272 -12.71 3.82 -1.26
C VAL A 272 -11.65 3.69 -2.35
N LEU A 273 -11.95 4.24 -3.53
CA LEU A 273 -11.03 4.36 -4.66
C LEU A 273 -11.15 5.77 -5.26
N PRO A 274 -10.06 6.42 -5.62
CA PRO A 274 -10.14 7.65 -6.40
C PRO A 274 -10.65 7.34 -7.82
N ASP A 275 -11.26 8.35 -8.46
CA ASP A 275 -11.68 8.20 -9.85
C ASP A 275 -10.48 7.80 -10.72
N PRO A 276 -10.62 6.78 -11.57
CA PRO A 276 -9.57 6.38 -12.47
C PRO A 276 -9.41 7.40 -13.61
N TYR A 277 -8.25 7.36 -14.26
CA TYR A 277 -8.11 7.93 -15.59
C TYR A 277 -9.12 7.26 -16.54
N ILE A 278 -9.83 8.06 -17.33
CA ILE A 278 -10.78 7.57 -18.33
C ILE A 278 -10.13 7.66 -19.71
N PRO A 279 -9.85 6.53 -20.34
CA PRO A 279 -9.28 6.50 -21.69
C PRO A 279 -10.14 7.22 -22.73
N GLU A 280 -9.62 8.26 -23.33
CA GLU A 280 -10.33 9.03 -24.36
C GLU A 280 -10.39 8.31 -25.72
N LYS A 281 -9.36 7.48 -25.99
CA LYS A 281 -9.19 6.80 -27.28
C LYS A 281 -9.76 5.38 -27.29
N TYR A 282 -10.29 4.89 -26.17
CA TYR A 282 -10.91 3.55 -26.13
C TYR A 282 -12.15 3.51 -27.01
N LYS A 283 -12.16 2.59 -27.97
CA LYS A 283 -13.36 2.28 -28.76
C LYS A 283 -13.77 0.86 -28.44
N GLU A 284 -14.97 0.70 -27.91
CA GLU A 284 -15.56 -0.61 -27.70
C GLU A 284 -15.61 -1.38 -29.02
N GLY A 285 -15.16 -2.63 -29.03
CA GLY A 285 -15.12 -3.45 -30.25
C GLY A 285 -13.92 -3.23 -31.20
N LEU A 286 -12.89 -2.46 -30.79
CA LEU A 286 -11.62 -2.51 -31.51
C LEU A 286 -11.05 -3.92 -31.34
N HIS A 287 -11.29 -4.73 -32.36
CA HIS A 287 -10.65 -6.03 -32.51
C HIS A 287 -9.15 -5.82 -32.73
N GLN A 288 -8.36 -6.84 -32.37
CA GLN A 288 -6.95 -6.90 -32.76
C GLN A 288 -6.83 -6.48 -34.21
N GLU A 289 -6.00 -5.47 -34.49
CA GLU A 289 -5.63 -5.20 -35.88
C GLU A 289 -4.96 -6.46 -36.40
N GLU A 290 -5.59 -7.13 -37.35
CA GLU A 290 -5.05 -8.35 -37.97
C GLU A 290 -3.76 -8.10 -38.76
N ASN A 291 -3.52 -6.82 -39.12
CA ASN A 291 -2.39 -6.39 -39.92
C ASN A 291 -1.40 -5.57 -39.11
N GLY A 292 -0.29 -6.16 -38.71
CA GLY A 292 0.80 -5.52 -37.99
C GLY A 292 1.77 -6.54 -37.42
N GLU A 293 2.91 -6.07 -36.94
CA GLU A 293 3.87 -6.91 -36.22
C GLU A 293 3.36 -7.20 -34.81
N LYS A 294 3.26 -8.47 -34.47
CA LYS A 294 2.82 -8.89 -33.14
C LYS A 294 3.96 -8.76 -32.13
N ALA A 295 3.71 -8.15 -30.99
CA ALA A 295 4.62 -8.08 -29.87
C ALA A 295 4.31 -9.19 -28.85
N PHE A 296 5.33 -9.72 -28.21
CA PHE A 296 5.17 -10.51 -26.98
C PHE A 296 4.72 -9.62 -25.82
N MET A 297 4.04 -10.19 -24.83
CA MET A 297 3.55 -9.44 -23.68
C MET A 297 4.70 -8.73 -22.94
N VAL A 298 5.85 -9.38 -22.77
CA VAL A 298 7.03 -8.76 -22.13
C VAL A 298 7.51 -7.51 -22.88
N THR A 299 7.50 -7.55 -24.21
CA THR A 299 7.89 -6.41 -25.05
C THR A 299 6.85 -5.28 -24.96
N ALA A 300 5.58 -5.61 -25.02
CA ALA A 300 4.49 -4.65 -24.88
C ALA A 300 4.53 -3.89 -23.54
N ILE A 301 4.78 -4.60 -22.43
CA ILE A 301 4.94 -3.99 -21.11
C ILE A 301 6.19 -3.09 -21.08
N ASN A 302 7.34 -3.55 -21.59
CA ASN A 302 8.58 -2.78 -21.61
C ASN A 302 8.45 -1.46 -22.38
N GLU A 303 7.92 -1.52 -23.61
CA GLU A 303 7.75 -0.32 -24.44
C GLU A 303 6.72 0.64 -23.84
N THR A 304 5.64 0.14 -23.26
CA THR A 304 4.66 0.97 -22.52
C THR A 304 5.28 1.68 -21.33
N LEU A 305 6.10 1.00 -20.53
CA LEU A 305 6.82 1.63 -19.42
C LEU A 305 7.71 2.76 -19.92
N LYS A 306 8.49 2.56 -21.00
CA LYS A 306 9.35 3.59 -21.56
C LYS A 306 8.54 4.77 -22.09
N GLU A 307 7.45 4.51 -22.78
CA GLU A 307 6.55 5.53 -23.32
C GLU A 307 6.00 6.42 -22.19
N GLU A 308 5.43 5.84 -21.14
CA GLU A 308 4.87 6.58 -20.00
C GLU A 308 5.95 7.35 -19.22
N PHE A 309 7.18 6.82 -19.14
CA PHE A 309 8.31 7.53 -18.54
C PHE A 309 8.78 8.74 -19.36
N ARG A 310 8.61 8.71 -20.70
CA ARG A 310 8.85 9.87 -21.56
C ARG A 310 7.77 10.92 -21.38
N HIS A 311 6.52 10.50 -21.24
CA HIS A 311 5.38 11.40 -21.04
C HIS A 311 5.36 12.08 -19.67
N ASN A 312 5.70 11.35 -18.59
CA ASN A 312 5.65 11.87 -17.23
C ASN A 312 7.04 11.82 -16.57
N PRO A 313 7.74 12.96 -16.43
CA PRO A 313 9.05 13.01 -15.79
C PRO A 313 9.00 12.73 -14.27
N ASP A 314 7.84 12.79 -13.64
CA ASP A 314 7.62 12.52 -12.24
C ASP A 314 7.23 11.04 -11.97
N THR A 315 7.51 10.14 -12.93
CA THR A 315 7.33 8.69 -12.80
C THR A 315 8.63 8.01 -12.40
N PHE A 316 8.54 7.08 -11.45
CA PHE A 316 9.66 6.29 -10.93
C PHE A 316 9.35 4.80 -11.04
N ILE A 317 10.40 3.99 -11.25
CA ILE A 317 10.30 2.53 -11.14
C ILE A 317 11.45 1.98 -10.32
N TYR A 318 11.13 1.13 -9.35
CA TYR A 318 12.12 0.42 -8.58
C TYR A 318 11.56 -0.87 -7.96
N GLY A 319 12.45 -1.70 -7.47
CA GLY A 319 12.12 -3.00 -6.87
C GLY A 319 13.34 -3.90 -6.80
N GLN A 320 13.07 -5.19 -6.72
CA GLN A 320 14.11 -6.23 -6.76
C GLN A 320 14.54 -6.44 -8.21
N ASP A 321 15.83 -6.43 -8.50
CA ASP A 321 16.43 -6.68 -9.84
C ASP A 321 15.81 -5.87 -11.01
N VAL A 322 15.41 -4.63 -10.77
CA VAL A 322 14.74 -3.74 -11.76
C VAL A 322 15.76 -3.03 -12.65
N ALA A 323 16.88 -2.59 -12.08
CA ALA A 323 17.84 -1.71 -12.71
C ALA A 323 19.19 -2.39 -12.93
N ASN A 324 19.40 -2.85 -14.15
CA ASN A 324 20.68 -3.36 -14.62
C ASN A 324 20.92 -2.86 -16.06
N LYS A 325 22.17 -2.47 -16.36
CA LYS A 325 22.50 -1.90 -17.66
C LYS A 325 22.25 -2.83 -18.83
N GLU A 326 22.41 -4.14 -18.64
CA GLU A 326 22.33 -5.15 -19.70
C GLU A 326 21.08 -6.03 -19.60
N LYS A 327 20.49 -6.11 -18.39
CA LYS A 327 19.35 -6.95 -18.05
C LYS A 327 18.25 -6.09 -17.46
N GLY A 328 17.02 -6.49 -17.54
CA GLY A 328 15.86 -5.78 -16.97
C GLY A 328 15.02 -6.68 -16.09
N GLY A 329 15.57 -7.12 -14.96
CA GLY A 329 14.94 -8.10 -14.09
C GLY A 329 15.01 -9.53 -14.62
N VAL A 330 14.42 -10.47 -13.88
CA VAL A 330 14.41 -11.92 -14.24
C VAL A 330 13.78 -12.14 -15.60
N PHE A 331 12.74 -11.39 -15.94
CA PHE A 331 11.98 -11.53 -17.19
C PHE A 331 12.30 -10.45 -18.23
N ASN A 332 13.31 -9.61 -18.03
CA ASN A 332 13.74 -8.52 -18.92
C ASN A 332 12.70 -7.40 -19.14
N ILE A 333 11.72 -7.26 -18.28
CA ILE A 333 10.62 -6.29 -18.44
C ILE A 333 11.11 -4.84 -18.41
N THR A 334 12.12 -4.53 -17.56
CA THR A 334 12.68 -3.18 -17.43
C THR A 334 13.95 -2.95 -18.25
N LYS A 335 14.24 -3.84 -19.20
CA LYS A 335 15.46 -3.77 -20.02
C LYS A 335 15.59 -2.40 -20.73
N GLY A 336 16.76 -1.78 -20.56
CA GLY A 336 17.11 -0.50 -21.19
C GLY A 336 16.56 0.75 -20.47
N MET A 337 15.66 0.60 -19.49
CA MET A 337 15.05 1.74 -18.81
C MET A 337 16.06 2.58 -18.01
N GLN A 338 16.96 1.92 -17.25
CA GLN A 338 17.98 2.68 -16.48
C GLN A 338 18.94 3.45 -17.40
N GLN A 339 19.27 2.89 -18.56
CA GLN A 339 20.12 3.56 -19.56
C GLN A 339 19.46 4.81 -20.14
N GLU A 340 18.14 4.75 -20.36
CA GLU A 340 17.38 5.86 -20.95
C GLU A 340 17.00 6.93 -19.94
N PHE A 341 16.56 6.54 -18.74
CA PHE A 341 15.95 7.45 -17.76
C PHE A 341 16.84 7.77 -16.55
N GLY A 342 17.98 7.10 -16.42
CA GLY A 342 18.95 7.30 -15.35
C GLY A 342 18.58 6.58 -14.04
N ASP A 343 19.59 6.49 -13.17
CA ASP A 343 19.52 5.78 -11.88
C ASP A 343 18.69 6.51 -10.81
N ALA A 344 18.41 7.79 -11.02
CA ALA A 344 17.55 8.56 -10.12
C ALA A 344 16.05 8.21 -10.28
N ARG A 345 15.63 7.70 -11.43
CA ARG A 345 14.24 7.32 -11.72
C ARG A 345 14.05 5.80 -11.84
N VAL A 346 15.11 5.07 -12.18
CA VAL A 346 15.09 3.61 -12.38
C VAL A 346 16.20 2.99 -11.53
N PHE A 347 15.86 2.36 -10.40
CA PHE A 347 16.86 1.89 -9.45
C PHE A 347 16.45 0.60 -8.73
N ASN A 348 17.43 -0.12 -8.18
CA ASN A 348 17.20 -1.28 -7.36
C ASN A 348 16.95 -0.90 -5.89
N ALA A 349 15.98 -1.54 -5.28
CA ALA A 349 15.79 -1.58 -3.84
C ALA A 349 16.53 -2.80 -3.23
N PRO A 350 16.73 -2.84 -1.90
CA PRO A 350 17.04 -4.07 -1.21
C PRO A 350 15.96 -5.13 -1.45
N ILE A 351 16.27 -6.41 -1.25
CA ILE A 351 15.25 -7.45 -1.11
C ILE A 351 14.58 -7.23 0.26
N ALA A 352 13.55 -6.42 0.24
CA ALA A 352 12.82 -5.92 1.41
C ALA A 352 11.47 -5.39 0.89
N GLU A 353 10.49 -6.26 0.86
CA GLU A 353 9.19 -6.02 0.21
C GLU A 353 8.44 -4.86 0.88
N ASP A 354 8.47 -4.78 2.21
CA ASP A 354 7.89 -3.68 2.97
C ASP A 354 8.53 -2.34 2.60
N TYR A 355 9.86 -2.31 2.47
CA TYR A 355 10.60 -1.10 2.08
C TYR A 355 10.21 -0.59 0.69
N ILE A 356 10.02 -1.52 -0.24
CA ILE A 356 9.63 -1.18 -1.62
C ILE A 356 8.25 -0.52 -1.61
N VAL A 357 7.25 -1.16 -1.00
CA VAL A 357 5.86 -0.68 -1.01
C VAL A 357 5.70 0.57 -0.14
N GLY A 358 6.23 0.55 1.08
CA GLY A 358 6.09 1.65 2.03
C GLY A 358 6.78 2.93 1.57
N THR A 359 7.97 2.83 0.94
CA THR A 359 8.63 4.03 0.40
C THR A 359 7.94 4.57 -0.85
N ALA A 360 7.26 3.73 -1.65
CA ALA A 360 6.44 4.20 -2.76
C ALA A 360 5.25 5.05 -2.25
N ASN A 361 4.57 4.60 -1.19
CA ASN A 361 3.55 5.38 -0.52
C ASN A 361 4.11 6.74 -0.08
N GLY A 362 5.26 6.75 0.59
CA GLY A 362 5.91 7.98 1.04
C GLY A 362 6.25 8.95 -0.10
N MET A 363 6.75 8.46 -1.23
CA MET A 363 7.04 9.32 -2.39
C MET A 363 5.76 10.02 -2.90
N CYS A 364 4.65 9.29 -3.02
CA CYS A 364 3.37 9.86 -3.46
C CYS A 364 2.82 10.91 -2.47
N ARG A 365 3.14 10.80 -1.18
CA ARG A 365 2.76 11.80 -0.17
C ARG A 365 3.53 13.10 -0.29
N PHE A 366 4.75 13.05 -0.80
CA PHE A 366 5.56 14.26 -0.99
C PHE A 366 4.93 15.22 -1.99
N ASP A 367 4.49 14.69 -3.15
CA ASP A 367 3.82 15.49 -4.18
C ASP A 367 2.83 14.57 -4.94
N PRO A 368 1.54 14.95 -5.08
CA PRO A 368 0.53 14.15 -5.77
C PRO A 368 0.78 13.95 -7.28
N LYS A 369 1.73 14.68 -7.88
CA LYS A 369 2.15 14.46 -9.28
C LYS A 369 3.03 13.21 -9.45
N ILE A 370 3.60 12.70 -8.36
CA ILE A 370 4.48 11.53 -8.39
C ILE A 370 3.66 10.28 -8.64
N HIS A 371 4.09 9.50 -9.61
CA HIS A 371 3.60 8.16 -9.90
C HIS A 371 4.74 7.16 -9.72
N VAL A 372 4.47 6.07 -9.03
CA VAL A 372 5.49 5.07 -8.73
C VAL A 372 5.05 3.71 -9.25
N VAL A 373 5.88 3.12 -10.10
CA VAL A 373 5.76 1.71 -10.48
C VAL A 373 6.72 0.92 -9.60
N ILE A 374 6.24 -0.12 -8.96
CA ILE A 374 7.10 -0.98 -8.14
C ILE A 374 7.00 -2.44 -8.57
N GLU A 375 8.15 -3.10 -8.58
CA GLU A 375 8.23 -4.54 -8.58
C GLU A 375 8.40 -4.99 -7.13
N GLY A 376 7.28 -5.32 -6.49
CA GLY A 376 7.22 -5.56 -5.05
C GLY A 376 7.93 -6.85 -4.64
N ALA A 377 7.93 -7.83 -5.54
CA ALA A 377 8.66 -9.08 -5.42
C ALA A 377 8.88 -9.68 -6.82
N GLU A 378 9.92 -10.49 -7.00
CA GLU A 378 10.22 -11.20 -8.25
C GLU A 378 9.06 -12.12 -8.70
N PHE A 379 8.36 -12.70 -7.72
CA PHE A 379 7.18 -13.54 -7.90
C PHE A 379 6.12 -13.15 -6.88
N ALA A 380 4.85 -13.24 -7.26
CA ALA A 380 3.72 -12.95 -6.39
C ALA A 380 3.75 -13.76 -5.07
N ASP A 381 4.31 -14.97 -5.12
CA ASP A 381 4.49 -15.85 -3.97
C ASP A 381 5.34 -15.25 -2.82
N TYR A 382 6.21 -14.30 -3.12
CA TYR A 382 7.09 -13.64 -2.15
C TYR A 382 6.56 -12.33 -1.60
N PHE A 383 5.38 -11.91 -2.02
CA PHE A 383 4.83 -10.62 -1.64
C PHE A 383 4.28 -10.56 -0.20
N TRP A 384 4.06 -11.69 0.45
CA TRP A 384 3.43 -11.77 1.77
C TRP A 384 4.05 -10.89 2.86
N PRO A 385 5.36 -10.68 2.96
CA PRO A 385 5.93 -9.75 3.95
C PRO A 385 5.37 -8.33 3.83
N ALA A 386 5.07 -7.84 2.62
CA ALA A 386 4.59 -6.49 2.37
C ALA A 386 3.07 -6.32 2.46
N VAL A 387 2.32 -7.31 2.94
CA VAL A 387 0.84 -7.19 3.03
C VAL A 387 0.43 -6.06 3.96
N GLU A 388 1.17 -5.79 5.04
CA GLU A 388 0.89 -4.64 5.91
C GLU A 388 1.01 -3.33 5.14
N GLN A 389 2.06 -3.15 4.34
CA GLN A 389 2.25 -1.95 3.51
C GLN A 389 1.23 -1.88 2.37
N TYR A 390 0.78 -3.02 1.84
CA TYR A 390 -0.33 -3.06 0.90
C TYR A 390 -1.62 -2.51 1.53
N VAL A 391 -1.95 -2.95 2.76
CA VAL A 391 -3.10 -2.41 3.54
C VAL A 391 -2.94 -0.91 3.78
N GLU A 392 -1.73 -0.46 4.14
CA GLU A 392 -1.43 0.96 4.31
C GLU A 392 -1.76 1.77 3.05
N CYS A 393 -1.37 1.29 1.88
CA CYS A 393 -1.64 1.95 0.60
C CYS A 393 -3.13 1.93 0.25
N THR A 394 -3.77 0.76 0.36
CA THR A 394 -5.16 0.58 -0.10
C THR A 394 -6.17 1.32 0.77
N HIS A 395 -5.93 1.38 2.09
CA HIS A 395 -6.82 2.10 3.01
C HIS A 395 -6.55 3.60 3.11
N GLU A 396 -5.44 4.09 2.56
CA GLU A 396 -4.96 5.47 2.72
C GLU A 396 -5.98 6.52 2.30
N TYR A 397 -6.53 6.37 1.09
CA TYR A 397 -7.47 7.34 0.53
C TYR A 397 -8.74 7.42 1.36
N TRP A 398 -9.27 6.28 1.79
CA TRP A 398 -10.46 6.21 2.62
C TRP A 398 -10.23 6.76 4.03
N ARG A 399 -9.19 6.29 4.72
CA ARG A 399 -8.93 6.68 6.11
C ARG A 399 -8.54 8.14 6.26
N SER A 400 -7.99 8.76 5.22
CA SER A 400 -7.63 10.18 5.18
C SER A 400 -8.75 11.09 4.69
N ASN A 401 -9.97 10.57 4.48
CA ASN A 401 -11.09 11.34 3.90
C ASN A 401 -10.71 11.99 2.57
N GLY A 402 -10.07 11.23 1.69
CA GLY A 402 -9.71 11.67 0.33
C GLY A 402 -8.46 12.55 0.20
N LYS A 403 -7.68 12.74 1.27
CA LYS A 403 -6.57 13.71 1.28
C LYS A 403 -5.25 13.16 0.76
N PHE A 404 -4.96 11.89 1.01
CA PHE A 404 -3.74 11.23 0.59
C PHE A 404 -4.07 10.12 -0.41
N VAL A 405 -3.40 10.14 -1.56
CA VAL A 405 -3.63 9.19 -2.65
C VAL A 405 -2.31 8.55 -3.05
N PRO A 406 -2.14 7.24 -2.87
CA PRO A 406 -0.95 6.52 -3.32
C PRO A 406 -1.08 6.20 -4.82
N ASN A 407 -0.43 6.99 -5.67
CA ASN A 407 -0.41 6.77 -7.12
C ASN A 407 0.63 5.69 -7.46
N ILE A 408 0.29 4.44 -7.19
CA ILE A 408 1.20 3.30 -7.26
C ILE A 408 0.65 2.22 -8.18
N VAL A 409 1.50 1.73 -9.07
CA VAL A 409 1.29 0.48 -9.81
C VAL A 409 2.22 -0.57 -9.22
N LEU A 410 1.64 -1.52 -8.48
CA LEU A 410 2.35 -2.69 -7.97
C LEU A 410 2.29 -3.79 -9.03
N ARG A 411 3.43 -4.08 -9.66
CA ARG A 411 3.59 -5.16 -10.62
C ARG A 411 4.05 -6.44 -9.91
N LEU A 412 3.36 -7.55 -10.18
CA LEU A 412 3.72 -8.86 -9.65
C LEU A 412 3.59 -9.93 -10.73
N ALA A 413 4.67 -10.67 -10.96
CA ALA A 413 4.68 -11.85 -11.81
C ALA A 413 3.91 -12.99 -11.11
N SER A 414 2.76 -13.41 -11.67
CA SER A 414 1.80 -14.33 -11.03
C SER A 414 1.63 -15.63 -11.81
N GLY A 415 1.12 -16.66 -11.14
CA GLY A 415 0.67 -17.89 -11.76
C GLY A 415 1.73 -18.98 -11.98
N GLY A 416 1.28 -20.12 -12.44
CA GLY A 416 2.08 -21.33 -12.71
C GLY A 416 2.42 -21.56 -14.18
N TYR A 417 2.47 -22.84 -14.57
CA TYR A 417 2.80 -23.37 -15.91
C TYR A 417 4.23 -23.08 -16.37
N ILE A 418 5.11 -22.78 -15.41
CA ILE A 418 6.54 -22.52 -15.66
C ILE A 418 7.45 -23.55 -14.99
N GLY A 419 6.88 -24.56 -14.31
CA GLY A 419 7.66 -25.53 -13.52
C GLY A 419 8.30 -24.91 -12.27
N GLY A 420 7.67 -23.86 -11.69
CA GLY A 420 8.22 -23.08 -10.57
C GLY A 420 8.00 -23.72 -9.19
N GLY A 421 7.04 -24.63 -9.05
CA GLY A 421 6.72 -25.30 -7.80
C GLY A 421 6.15 -24.38 -6.71
N LEU A 422 6.41 -24.71 -5.45
CA LEU A 422 5.75 -24.12 -4.27
C LEU A 422 5.81 -22.60 -4.18
N TYR A 423 6.95 -22.00 -4.54
CA TYR A 423 7.25 -20.60 -4.26
C TYR A 423 7.33 -19.73 -5.51
N HIS A 424 6.94 -20.27 -6.69
CA HIS A 424 7.01 -19.54 -7.95
C HIS A 424 5.79 -19.78 -8.84
N SER A 425 4.73 -20.39 -8.34
CA SER A 425 3.59 -20.82 -9.16
C SER A 425 2.23 -20.54 -8.52
N GLN A 426 2.17 -19.75 -7.44
CA GLN A 426 0.92 -19.45 -6.77
C GLN A 426 0.22 -18.24 -7.37
N ASN A 427 -1.09 -18.19 -7.16
CA ASN A 427 -1.94 -17.04 -7.40
C ASN A 427 -2.34 -16.41 -6.07
N ILE A 428 -2.44 -15.09 -6.00
CA ILE A 428 -2.68 -14.34 -4.76
C ILE A 428 -3.86 -13.37 -4.87
N GLU A 429 -4.46 -13.24 -6.05
CA GLU A 429 -5.52 -12.28 -6.31
C GLU A 429 -6.74 -12.49 -5.42
N GLY A 430 -7.14 -13.73 -5.15
CA GLY A 430 -8.26 -14.03 -4.27
C GLY A 430 -8.03 -13.55 -2.83
N ALA A 431 -6.80 -13.65 -2.33
CA ALA A 431 -6.44 -13.16 -1.00
C ALA A 431 -6.40 -11.63 -0.95
N LEU A 432 -5.75 -10.97 -1.92
CA LEU A 432 -5.60 -9.52 -1.94
C LEU A 432 -6.91 -8.80 -2.32
N ALA A 433 -7.79 -9.43 -3.07
CA ALA A 433 -9.12 -8.89 -3.40
C ALA A 433 -10.03 -8.68 -2.18
N THR A 434 -9.73 -9.31 -1.04
CA THR A 434 -10.46 -9.09 0.22
C THR A 434 -10.14 -7.76 0.88
N LEU A 435 -9.09 -7.06 0.43
CA LEU A 435 -8.62 -5.79 0.98
C LEU A 435 -9.11 -4.64 0.07
N PRO A 436 -10.08 -3.80 0.53
CA PRO A 436 -10.64 -2.75 -0.28
C PRO A 436 -9.62 -1.63 -0.54
N GLY A 437 -9.78 -0.89 -1.65
CA GLY A 437 -8.98 0.29 -1.98
C GLY A 437 -7.91 0.07 -3.05
N ALA A 438 -7.84 -1.11 -3.66
CA ALA A 438 -7.00 -1.39 -4.83
C ALA A 438 -7.83 -1.70 -6.07
N ARG A 439 -7.33 -1.32 -7.24
CA ARG A 439 -7.72 -1.93 -8.52
C ARG A 439 -6.87 -3.17 -8.74
N ILE A 440 -7.44 -4.22 -9.32
CA ILE A 440 -6.71 -5.45 -9.63
C ILE A 440 -6.96 -5.78 -11.10
N VAL A 441 -5.89 -5.90 -11.87
CA VAL A 441 -5.94 -6.23 -13.30
C VAL A 441 -5.04 -7.43 -13.61
N CYS A 442 -5.43 -8.22 -14.60
CA CYS A 442 -4.71 -9.40 -15.04
C CYS A 442 -4.92 -9.59 -16.55
N PRO A 443 -4.04 -9.04 -17.41
CA PRO A 443 -4.17 -9.14 -18.86
C PRO A 443 -3.93 -10.57 -19.37
N SER A 444 -4.57 -10.89 -20.49
CA SER A 444 -4.40 -12.17 -21.20
C SER A 444 -3.62 -12.03 -22.51
N PHE A 445 -3.53 -10.83 -23.08
CA PHE A 445 -2.88 -10.54 -24.37
C PHE A 445 -1.98 -9.31 -24.26
N ALA A 446 -1.02 -9.19 -25.19
CA ALA A 446 -0.02 -8.14 -25.21
C ALA A 446 -0.61 -6.72 -25.36
N ASP A 447 -1.64 -6.55 -26.22
CA ASP A 447 -2.35 -5.28 -26.39
C ASP A 447 -3.06 -4.84 -25.10
N ASP A 448 -3.77 -5.77 -24.46
CA ASP A 448 -4.42 -5.47 -23.18
C ASP A 448 -3.41 -5.20 -22.07
N ALA A 449 -2.26 -5.88 -22.08
CA ALA A 449 -1.20 -5.60 -21.13
C ALA A 449 -0.69 -4.17 -21.25
N ALA A 450 -0.42 -3.72 -22.48
CA ALA A 450 -0.03 -2.33 -22.75
C ALA A 450 -1.14 -1.34 -22.34
N GLY A 451 -2.38 -1.59 -22.79
CA GLY A 451 -3.49 -0.67 -22.57
C GLY A 451 -3.89 -0.53 -21.12
N LEU A 452 -3.92 -1.62 -20.36
CA LEU A 452 -4.20 -1.61 -18.91
C LEU A 452 -3.06 -0.94 -18.12
N LEU A 453 -1.80 -1.15 -18.53
CA LEU A 453 -0.65 -0.53 -17.87
C LEU A 453 -0.65 0.98 -18.06
N ARG A 454 -0.93 1.48 -19.28
CA ARG A 454 -1.10 2.93 -19.52
C ARG A 454 -2.19 3.52 -18.64
N THR A 455 -3.35 2.89 -18.61
CA THR A 455 -4.47 3.33 -17.77
C THR A 455 -4.09 3.34 -16.30
N ALA A 456 -3.37 2.32 -15.82
CA ALA A 456 -2.91 2.23 -14.44
C ALA A 456 -1.90 3.34 -14.09
N MET A 457 -0.91 3.58 -14.96
CA MET A 457 0.12 4.60 -14.75
C MET A 457 -0.41 6.03 -14.83
N ARG A 458 -1.49 6.25 -15.57
CA ARG A 458 -2.16 7.56 -15.70
C ARG A 458 -3.23 7.78 -14.61
N SER A 459 -3.66 6.72 -13.94
CA SER A 459 -4.69 6.80 -12.89
C SER A 459 -4.11 7.20 -11.55
N ARG A 460 -4.93 7.89 -10.76
CA ARG A 460 -4.67 8.09 -9.33
C ARG A 460 -5.07 6.83 -8.55
N GLY A 461 -4.38 6.61 -7.44
CA GLY A 461 -4.65 5.50 -6.52
C GLY A 461 -3.85 4.24 -6.81
N PHE A 462 -4.08 3.23 -6.00
CA PHE A 462 -3.31 1.99 -6.01
C PHE A 462 -3.87 0.99 -7.03
N THR A 463 -3.00 0.44 -7.88
CA THR A 463 -3.34 -0.63 -8.82
C THR A 463 -2.40 -1.81 -8.65
N LEU A 464 -2.94 -2.99 -8.35
CA LEU A 464 -2.25 -4.26 -8.44
C LEU A 464 -2.33 -4.77 -9.89
N TYR A 465 -1.18 -4.85 -10.52
CA TYR A 465 -1.03 -5.28 -11.90
C TYR A 465 -0.39 -6.68 -11.91
N LEU A 466 -1.21 -7.71 -12.11
CA LEU A 466 -0.80 -9.10 -12.13
C LEU A 466 -0.34 -9.49 -13.54
N GLU A 467 0.85 -10.05 -13.65
CA GLU A 467 1.46 -10.45 -14.91
C GLU A 467 1.56 -11.98 -14.97
N PRO A 468 0.69 -12.65 -15.78
CA PRO A 468 0.78 -14.09 -15.92
C PRO A 468 2.11 -14.49 -16.57
N LYS A 469 3.02 -15.07 -15.79
CA LYS A 469 4.41 -15.37 -16.21
C LYS A 469 4.48 -16.25 -17.45
N ALA A 470 3.58 -17.23 -17.54
CA ALA A 470 3.50 -18.13 -18.68
C ALA A 470 3.23 -17.42 -20.01
N LEU A 471 2.65 -16.20 -19.95
CA LEU A 471 2.27 -15.43 -21.15
C LEU A 471 3.34 -14.46 -21.63
N TYR A 472 4.40 -14.20 -20.86
CA TYR A 472 5.41 -13.20 -21.24
C TYR A 472 5.98 -13.37 -22.66
N ASN A 473 6.31 -14.61 -23.02
CA ASN A 473 6.88 -14.97 -24.32
C ASN A 473 5.98 -15.98 -25.07
N SER A 474 4.69 -16.06 -24.72
CA SER A 474 3.72 -16.92 -25.42
C SER A 474 3.35 -16.33 -26.78
N VAL A 475 3.36 -17.18 -27.79
CA VAL A 475 2.90 -16.81 -29.13
C VAL A 475 1.40 -16.59 -29.15
N GLU A 476 0.65 -17.36 -28.37
CA GLU A 476 -0.81 -17.25 -28.26
C GLU A 476 -1.23 -15.92 -27.64
N ALA A 477 -0.45 -15.39 -26.68
CA ALA A 477 -0.70 -14.10 -26.04
C ALA A 477 -0.14 -12.91 -26.84
N SER A 478 0.65 -13.15 -27.90
CA SER A 478 1.18 -12.08 -28.72
C SER A 478 0.08 -11.40 -29.54
N SER A 479 0.12 -10.09 -29.65
CA SER A 479 -0.84 -9.30 -30.40
C SER A 479 -0.20 -8.06 -31.02
N VAL A 480 -0.84 -7.48 -32.01
CA VAL A 480 -0.50 -6.13 -32.48
C VAL A 480 -0.89 -5.16 -31.38
N VAL A 481 0.05 -4.32 -30.94
CA VAL A 481 -0.18 -3.29 -29.94
C VAL A 481 -0.35 -1.95 -30.64
N PRO A 482 -1.58 -1.40 -30.73
CA PRO A 482 -1.77 -0.10 -31.36
C PRO A 482 -1.07 1.02 -30.58
N GLU A 483 -0.59 2.03 -31.28
CA GLU A 483 -0.01 3.22 -30.66
C GLU A 483 -1.03 3.89 -29.74
N ASP A 484 -0.60 4.30 -28.54
CA ASP A 484 -1.47 4.91 -27.52
C ASP A 484 -2.73 4.08 -27.17
N PHE A 485 -2.72 2.77 -27.36
CA PHE A 485 -3.87 1.95 -27.01
C PHE A 485 -4.08 1.91 -25.51
N GLU A 486 -5.30 2.18 -25.07
CA GLU A 486 -5.71 2.24 -23.66
C GLU A 486 -6.89 1.32 -23.40
N VAL A 487 -6.92 0.68 -22.24
CA VAL A 487 -8.05 -0.16 -21.80
C VAL A 487 -8.58 0.37 -20.47
N PRO A 488 -9.85 0.78 -20.40
CA PRO A 488 -10.44 1.24 -19.14
C PRO A 488 -10.58 0.10 -18.14
N PHE A 489 -10.45 0.43 -16.86
CA PHE A 489 -10.75 -0.52 -15.80
C PHE A 489 -12.23 -0.95 -15.80
N GLY A 490 -12.49 -2.20 -15.44
CA GLY A 490 -13.85 -2.73 -15.35
C GLY A 490 -14.52 -2.93 -16.71
N LYS A 491 -13.74 -3.15 -17.77
CA LYS A 491 -14.25 -3.55 -19.08
C LYS A 491 -13.68 -4.90 -19.49
N ALA A 492 -14.53 -5.90 -19.52
CA ALA A 492 -14.23 -7.22 -20.06
C ALA A 492 -14.22 -7.19 -21.60
N ARG A 493 -13.67 -8.23 -22.21
CA ARG A 493 -13.68 -8.41 -23.66
C ARG A 493 -14.25 -9.77 -24.02
N ILE A 494 -15.27 -9.79 -24.91
CA ILE A 494 -15.75 -11.03 -25.50
C ILE A 494 -14.71 -11.42 -26.57
N ARG A 495 -13.96 -12.48 -26.31
CA ARG A 495 -12.94 -13.00 -27.23
C ARG A 495 -13.55 -13.89 -28.29
N ARG A 496 -14.65 -14.53 -27.97
CA ARG A 496 -15.42 -15.39 -28.86
C ARG A 496 -16.89 -15.27 -28.53
N GLU A 497 -17.71 -14.98 -29.52
CA GLU A 497 -19.17 -14.96 -29.39
C GLU A 497 -19.71 -16.40 -29.29
N GLY A 498 -20.80 -16.57 -28.52
CA GLY A 498 -21.48 -17.85 -28.37
C GLY A 498 -22.88 -17.73 -27.79
N THR A 499 -23.65 -18.81 -27.84
CA THR A 499 -25.07 -18.84 -27.43
C THR A 499 -25.43 -19.93 -26.43
N ASP A 500 -24.56 -20.94 -26.22
CA ASP A 500 -24.93 -22.15 -25.45
C ASP A 500 -24.29 -22.18 -24.06
N LEU A 501 -23.16 -21.54 -23.87
CA LEU A 501 -22.42 -21.49 -22.59
C LEU A 501 -21.57 -20.23 -22.54
N SER A 502 -21.51 -19.54 -21.40
CA SER A 502 -20.57 -18.46 -21.09
C SER A 502 -19.40 -19.02 -20.28
N MET A 503 -18.18 -18.96 -20.82
CA MET A 503 -16.93 -19.17 -20.10
C MET A 503 -16.36 -17.81 -19.66
N ILE A 504 -16.29 -17.56 -18.35
CA ILE A 504 -15.79 -16.32 -17.74
C ILE A 504 -14.40 -16.59 -17.18
N THR A 505 -13.39 -15.86 -17.65
CA THR A 505 -11.99 -16.17 -17.36
C THR A 505 -11.09 -14.94 -17.39
N TYR A 506 -9.81 -15.10 -17.04
CA TYR A 506 -8.77 -14.05 -17.12
C TYR A 506 -7.36 -14.68 -17.14
N GLY A 507 -6.39 -13.91 -17.57
CA GLY A 507 -4.98 -14.33 -17.59
C GLY A 507 -4.76 -15.56 -18.47
N ASN A 508 -3.92 -16.48 -18.01
CA ASN A 508 -3.51 -17.65 -18.78
C ASN A 508 -4.67 -18.58 -19.17
N THR A 509 -5.67 -18.73 -18.31
CA THR A 509 -6.83 -19.61 -18.58
C THR A 509 -7.74 -19.11 -19.71
N THR A 510 -7.60 -17.86 -20.15
CA THR A 510 -8.31 -17.33 -21.32
C THR A 510 -7.94 -18.12 -22.59
N HIS A 511 -6.67 -18.44 -22.78
CA HIS A 511 -6.18 -19.19 -23.93
C HIS A 511 -6.71 -20.63 -23.92
N PHE A 512 -6.74 -21.27 -22.75
CA PHE A 512 -7.34 -22.62 -22.60
C PHE A 512 -8.83 -22.61 -22.92
N CYS A 513 -9.58 -21.59 -22.45
CA CYS A 513 -11.00 -21.45 -22.77
C CYS A 513 -11.25 -21.26 -24.26
N LEU A 514 -10.41 -20.50 -24.96
CA LEU A 514 -10.51 -20.32 -26.41
C LEU A 514 -10.27 -21.63 -27.15
N ASN A 515 -9.24 -22.40 -26.77
CA ASN A 515 -8.95 -23.71 -27.38
C ASN A 515 -10.09 -24.71 -27.12
N VAL A 516 -10.63 -24.73 -25.91
CA VAL A 516 -11.77 -25.59 -25.54
C VAL A 516 -13.04 -25.17 -26.31
N ALA A 517 -13.30 -23.87 -26.44
CA ALA A 517 -14.46 -23.40 -27.20
C ALA A 517 -14.37 -23.79 -28.69
N GLU A 518 -13.17 -23.76 -29.29
CA GLU A 518 -12.96 -24.23 -30.66
C GLU A 518 -13.19 -25.75 -30.79
N ARG A 519 -12.70 -26.53 -29.82
CA ARG A 519 -12.94 -27.98 -29.79
C ARG A 519 -14.43 -28.29 -29.68
N LEU A 520 -15.17 -27.59 -28.82
CA LEU A 520 -16.62 -27.73 -28.64
C LEU A 520 -17.40 -27.30 -29.88
N ALA A 521 -16.92 -26.33 -30.65
CA ALA A 521 -17.52 -25.90 -31.90
C ALA A 521 -17.51 -27.02 -32.97
N GLN A 522 -16.45 -27.85 -33.00
CA GLN A 522 -16.40 -29.02 -33.88
C GLN A 522 -17.46 -30.05 -33.52
N GLU A 523 -18.01 -30.00 -32.32
CA GLU A 523 -19.10 -30.84 -31.85
C GLU A 523 -20.48 -30.17 -32.00
N GLY A 524 -20.53 -28.95 -32.54
CA GLY A 524 -21.77 -28.21 -32.80
C GLY A 524 -22.20 -27.25 -31.70
N TRP A 525 -21.37 -27.06 -30.65
CA TRP A 525 -21.68 -26.15 -29.55
C TRP A 525 -21.12 -24.72 -29.77
N SER A 526 -21.89 -23.73 -29.38
CA SER A 526 -21.56 -22.31 -29.51
C SER A 526 -21.22 -21.72 -28.14
N VAL A 527 -19.94 -21.66 -27.82
CA VAL A 527 -19.41 -21.19 -26.51
C VAL A 527 -18.89 -19.77 -26.59
N GLU A 528 -19.39 -18.91 -25.71
CA GLU A 528 -18.89 -17.55 -25.52
C GLU A 528 -17.72 -17.54 -24.53
N VAL A 529 -16.64 -16.82 -24.86
CA VAL A 529 -15.47 -16.67 -23.97
C VAL A 529 -15.30 -15.20 -23.64
N ILE A 530 -15.37 -14.90 -22.33
CA ILE A 530 -15.26 -13.55 -21.75
C ILE A 530 -13.94 -13.47 -20.99
N ASP A 531 -13.06 -12.60 -21.47
CA ASP A 531 -11.81 -12.23 -20.81
C ASP A 531 -12.05 -11.00 -19.92
N LEU A 532 -11.94 -11.16 -18.63
CA LEU A 532 -12.26 -10.11 -17.65
C LEU A 532 -11.28 -8.94 -17.69
N ARG A 533 -9.98 -9.18 -17.87
CA ARG A 533 -8.91 -8.18 -17.86
C ARG A 533 -8.79 -7.40 -16.56
N SER A 534 -9.92 -6.93 -15.99
CA SER A 534 -10.02 -6.28 -14.66
C SER A 534 -10.81 -7.15 -13.71
N LEU A 535 -10.25 -7.44 -12.54
CA LEU A 535 -10.91 -8.16 -11.46
C LEU A 535 -11.60 -7.18 -10.51
N ILE A 536 -10.94 -6.06 -10.20
CA ILE A 536 -11.51 -4.95 -9.43
C ILE A 536 -11.19 -3.64 -10.18
N PRO A 537 -12.20 -2.92 -10.65
CA PRO A 537 -13.63 -3.25 -10.67
C PRO A 537 -13.96 -4.38 -11.65
N LEU A 538 -15.00 -5.17 -11.35
CA LEU A 538 -15.49 -6.26 -12.19
C LEU A 538 -16.54 -5.75 -13.17
N ASP A 539 -16.45 -6.14 -14.45
CA ASP A 539 -17.47 -5.87 -15.48
C ASP A 539 -18.69 -6.80 -15.34
N LYS A 540 -19.51 -6.52 -14.34
CA LYS A 540 -20.75 -7.28 -14.10
C LYS A 540 -21.73 -7.18 -15.27
N GLU A 541 -21.74 -6.04 -15.98
CA GLU A 541 -22.66 -5.81 -17.09
C GLU A 541 -22.42 -6.81 -18.23
N THR A 542 -21.18 -6.93 -18.68
CA THR A 542 -20.81 -7.88 -19.75
C THR A 542 -21.04 -9.32 -19.31
N ILE A 543 -20.63 -9.70 -18.10
CA ILE A 543 -20.84 -11.05 -17.55
C ILE A 543 -22.34 -11.38 -17.52
N TYR A 544 -23.16 -10.49 -16.98
CA TYR A 544 -24.59 -10.75 -16.78
C TYR A 544 -25.35 -10.75 -18.11
N ALA A 545 -24.97 -9.91 -19.07
CA ALA A 545 -25.56 -9.94 -20.42
C ALA A 545 -25.29 -11.27 -21.12
N SER A 546 -24.06 -11.76 -21.05
CA SER A 546 -23.65 -13.05 -21.61
C SER A 546 -24.42 -14.22 -20.96
N VAL A 547 -24.42 -14.30 -19.63
CA VAL A 547 -25.08 -15.39 -18.92
C VAL A 547 -26.60 -15.40 -19.16
N LYS A 548 -27.25 -14.23 -19.29
CA LYS A 548 -28.67 -14.16 -19.67
C LYS A 548 -28.94 -14.68 -21.08
N LYS A 549 -27.96 -14.54 -21.99
CA LYS A 549 -28.04 -15.05 -23.37
C LYS A 549 -27.87 -16.55 -23.43
N THR A 550 -26.92 -17.11 -22.67
CA THR A 550 -26.51 -18.52 -22.76
C THR A 550 -27.17 -19.42 -21.73
N SER A 551 -27.74 -18.86 -20.66
CA SER A 551 -28.36 -19.55 -19.52
C SER A 551 -27.43 -20.50 -18.75
N LYS A 552 -26.15 -20.60 -19.10
CA LYS A 552 -25.17 -21.51 -18.50
C LYS A 552 -23.83 -20.77 -18.31
N ALA A 553 -23.19 -20.98 -17.15
CA ALA A 553 -21.97 -20.30 -16.80
C ALA A 553 -20.90 -21.24 -16.25
N LEU A 554 -19.68 -21.13 -16.80
CA LEU A 554 -18.46 -21.77 -16.31
C LEU A 554 -17.43 -20.67 -15.99
N VAL A 555 -17.06 -20.56 -14.71
CA VAL A 555 -15.99 -19.63 -14.29
C VAL A 555 -14.68 -20.38 -14.24
N VAL A 556 -13.70 -19.92 -15.03
CA VAL A 556 -12.39 -20.57 -15.17
C VAL A 556 -11.29 -19.60 -14.74
N HIS A 557 -10.47 -20.02 -13.78
CA HIS A 557 -9.37 -19.19 -13.29
C HIS A 557 -8.23 -20.04 -12.75
N GLU A 558 -7.03 -19.49 -12.71
CA GLU A 558 -5.85 -20.21 -12.25
C GLU A 558 -5.75 -20.30 -10.73
N ASP A 559 -6.31 -19.34 -9.99
CA ASP A 559 -6.36 -19.35 -8.53
C ASP A 559 -7.10 -20.57 -7.99
N LYS A 560 -7.04 -20.83 -6.69
CA LYS A 560 -7.68 -21.98 -6.04
C LYS A 560 -9.20 -21.96 -6.23
N VAL A 561 -9.82 -23.11 -6.47
CA VAL A 561 -11.30 -23.22 -6.47
C VAL A 561 -11.85 -22.81 -5.10
N PHE A 562 -11.19 -23.25 -4.03
CA PHE A 562 -11.57 -22.88 -2.67
C PHE A 562 -11.10 -21.46 -2.35
N SER A 563 -12.02 -20.57 -2.08
CA SER A 563 -11.77 -19.18 -1.67
C SER A 563 -11.00 -18.29 -2.69
N GLY A 564 -10.82 -18.77 -3.93
CA GLY A 564 -10.24 -17.95 -5.00
C GLY A 564 -11.27 -16.99 -5.60
N PHE A 565 -10.80 -16.03 -6.39
CA PHE A 565 -11.61 -14.92 -6.93
C PHE A 565 -12.83 -15.37 -7.74
N GLY A 566 -12.73 -16.51 -8.45
CA GLY A 566 -13.87 -17.09 -9.18
C GLY A 566 -15.08 -17.47 -8.31
N ALA A 567 -14.91 -17.58 -7.00
CA ALA A 567 -16.02 -17.83 -6.09
C ALA A 567 -16.95 -16.61 -5.98
N GLU A 568 -16.40 -15.39 -5.96
CA GLU A 568 -17.16 -14.15 -5.96
C GLU A 568 -17.97 -13.99 -7.25
N ILE A 569 -17.36 -14.28 -8.41
CA ILE A 569 -18.03 -14.22 -9.71
C ILE A 569 -19.20 -15.20 -9.74
N ALA A 570 -18.97 -16.46 -9.33
CA ALA A 570 -20.01 -17.49 -9.31
C ALA A 570 -21.15 -17.17 -8.33
N ALA A 571 -20.82 -16.61 -7.15
CA ALA A 571 -21.82 -16.16 -6.18
C ALA A 571 -22.68 -15.03 -6.73
N GLY A 572 -22.05 -14.04 -7.39
CA GLY A 572 -22.74 -12.94 -8.04
C GLY A 572 -23.71 -13.42 -9.12
N ILE A 573 -23.27 -14.31 -10.02
CA ILE A 573 -24.12 -14.92 -11.05
C ILE A 573 -25.27 -15.70 -10.41
N GLY A 574 -24.97 -16.56 -9.44
CA GLY A 574 -25.97 -17.39 -8.77
C GLY A 574 -27.04 -16.60 -8.02
N THR A 575 -26.66 -15.44 -7.45
CA THR A 575 -27.57 -14.57 -6.70
C THR A 575 -28.42 -13.69 -7.64
N GLU A 576 -27.77 -13.00 -8.56
CA GLU A 576 -28.42 -11.98 -9.39
C GLU A 576 -29.15 -12.56 -10.59
N LEU A 577 -28.67 -13.71 -11.11
CA LEU A 577 -29.17 -14.32 -12.35
C LEU A 577 -29.85 -15.69 -12.17
N PHE A 578 -30.15 -16.10 -10.95
CA PHE A 578 -30.74 -17.41 -10.66
C PHE A 578 -31.93 -17.79 -11.59
N ARG A 579 -32.77 -16.82 -11.94
CA ARG A 579 -33.94 -17.04 -12.81
C ARG A 579 -33.63 -17.26 -14.30
N TYR A 580 -32.37 -17.00 -14.68
CA TYR A 580 -31.90 -17.13 -16.05
C TYR A 580 -31.03 -18.37 -16.27
N LEU A 581 -30.76 -19.13 -15.19
CA LEU A 581 -29.86 -20.27 -15.24
C LEU A 581 -30.64 -21.55 -15.50
N ASP A 582 -30.20 -22.31 -16.51
CA ASP A 582 -30.67 -23.64 -16.82
C ASP A 582 -29.84 -24.75 -16.13
N ALA A 583 -28.65 -24.39 -15.62
CA ALA A 583 -27.72 -25.27 -14.92
C ALA A 583 -27.05 -24.57 -13.74
N PRO A 584 -26.52 -25.30 -12.74
CA PRO A 584 -25.70 -24.73 -11.69
C PRO A 584 -24.45 -24.04 -12.27
N VAL A 585 -24.04 -22.88 -11.71
CA VAL A 585 -22.77 -22.25 -12.06
C VAL A 585 -21.63 -23.17 -11.63
N GLN A 586 -20.79 -23.57 -12.57
CA GLN A 586 -19.61 -24.39 -12.28
C GLN A 586 -18.34 -23.54 -12.26
N ARG A 587 -17.33 -24.05 -11.57
CA ARG A 587 -16.00 -23.41 -11.47
C ARG A 587 -14.91 -24.44 -11.76
N VAL A 588 -13.94 -24.05 -12.58
CA VAL A 588 -12.66 -24.75 -12.78
C VAL A 588 -11.54 -23.84 -12.32
N GLY A 589 -10.75 -24.29 -11.37
CA GLY A 589 -9.59 -23.59 -10.84
C GLY A 589 -8.57 -24.59 -10.30
N SER A 590 -7.49 -24.08 -9.71
CA SER A 590 -6.49 -24.93 -9.08
C SER A 590 -7.08 -25.71 -7.90
N VAL A 591 -6.64 -26.95 -7.75
CA VAL A 591 -6.99 -27.77 -6.58
C VAL A 591 -6.45 -27.10 -5.32
N PHE A 592 -7.18 -27.21 -4.21
CA PHE A 592 -6.81 -26.58 -2.93
C PHE A 592 -5.59 -27.27 -2.28
N THR A 593 -4.43 -27.06 -2.90
CA THR A 593 -3.12 -27.56 -2.47
C THR A 593 -2.03 -26.63 -2.99
N PRO A 594 -0.84 -26.57 -2.38
CA PRO A 594 0.32 -25.91 -2.99
C PRO A 594 0.65 -26.52 -4.36
N VAL A 595 1.23 -25.75 -5.26
CA VAL A 595 1.64 -26.24 -6.59
C VAL A 595 2.92 -27.05 -6.48
N GLY A 596 2.88 -28.29 -6.99
CA GLY A 596 4.03 -29.20 -6.95
C GLY A 596 5.06 -28.88 -8.04
N PHE A 597 6.35 -29.16 -7.77
CA PHE A 597 7.44 -28.85 -8.71
C PHE A 597 7.49 -29.83 -9.91
N HIS A 598 7.15 -31.11 -9.69
CA HIS A 598 7.17 -32.08 -10.77
C HIS A 598 6.03 -31.82 -11.77
N PRO A 599 6.27 -31.84 -13.10
CA PRO A 599 5.25 -31.50 -14.11
C PRO A 599 3.94 -32.29 -13.99
N ILE A 600 4.01 -33.56 -13.57
CA ILE A 600 2.79 -34.38 -13.33
C ILE A 600 1.96 -33.81 -12.19
N LEU A 601 2.59 -33.31 -11.12
CA LEU A 601 1.91 -32.68 -9.98
C LEU A 601 1.37 -31.30 -10.36
N GLU A 602 2.15 -30.49 -11.05
CA GLU A 602 1.70 -29.19 -11.57
C GLU A 602 0.45 -29.35 -12.43
N LYS A 603 0.49 -30.26 -13.44
CA LYS A 603 -0.67 -30.56 -14.31
C LYS A 603 -1.88 -31.11 -13.54
N ALA A 604 -1.67 -31.91 -12.51
CA ALA A 604 -2.75 -32.43 -11.69
C ALA A 604 -3.45 -31.34 -10.87
N ILE A 605 -2.70 -30.32 -10.42
CA ILE A 605 -3.17 -29.24 -9.55
C ILE A 605 -3.80 -28.10 -10.35
N LEU A 606 -3.10 -27.58 -11.35
CA LEU A 606 -3.56 -26.45 -12.14
C LEU A 606 -4.71 -26.80 -13.10
N PRO A 607 -5.54 -25.82 -13.53
CA PRO A 607 -6.49 -26.00 -14.62
C PRO A 607 -5.80 -26.52 -15.89
N THR A 608 -6.49 -27.36 -16.64
CA THR A 608 -6.06 -27.83 -17.95
C THR A 608 -7.22 -27.77 -18.93
N GLU A 609 -6.94 -27.78 -20.23
CA GLU A 609 -7.97 -27.81 -21.26
C GLU A 609 -8.93 -28.99 -21.09
N ASP A 610 -8.43 -30.18 -20.71
CA ASP A 610 -9.27 -31.36 -20.47
C ASP A 610 -10.23 -31.13 -19.31
N LYS A 611 -9.76 -30.58 -18.16
CA LYS A 611 -10.63 -30.27 -17.01
C LYS A 611 -11.69 -29.23 -17.38
N ILE A 612 -11.33 -28.23 -18.18
CA ILE A 612 -12.25 -27.18 -18.64
C ILE A 612 -13.26 -27.78 -19.61
N TYR A 613 -12.81 -28.61 -20.55
CA TYR A 613 -13.66 -29.27 -21.51
C TYR A 613 -14.69 -30.19 -20.83
N ASP A 614 -14.27 -31.04 -19.88
CA ASP A 614 -15.16 -31.95 -19.16
C ASP A 614 -16.25 -31.18 -18.37
N ALA A 615 -15.87 -30.09 -17.72
CA ALA A 615 -16.81 -29.22 -17.01
C ALA A 615 -17.79 -28.52 -17.97
N ALA A 616 -17.29 -28.03 -19.10
CA ALA A 616 -18.12 -27.41 -20.14
C ALA A 616 -19.10 -28.39 -20.75
N ARG A 617 -18.65 -29.60 -21.10
CA ARG A 617 -19.53 -30.69 -21.60
C ARG A 617 -20.64 -31.04 -20.62
N THR A 618 -20.29 -31.18 -19.33
CA THR A 618 -21.28 -31.43 -18.28
C THR A 618 -22.37 -30.37 -18.24
N LEU A 619 -22.00 -29.09 -18.38
CA LEU A 619 -22.95 -27.97 -18.43
C LEU A 619 -23.79 -27.95 -19.72
N LEU A 620 -23.18 -28.25 -20.87
CA LEU A 620 -23.87 -28.25 -22.16
C LEU A 620 -24.90 -29.38 -22.28
N GLU A 621 -24.65 -30.54 -21.66
CA GLU A 621 -25.52 -31.70 -21.63
C GLU A 621 -26.60 -31.64 -20.53
N TYR A 622 -26.52 -30.67 -19.60
CA TYR A 622 -27.49 -30.45 -18.54
C TYR A 622 -28.82 -29.92 -19.08
#